data_06a4a97223dce43ea9a2bdc586c2eac8
#
_entry.id   06a4a97223dce43ea9a2bdc586c2eac8
#
_cell.length_a   1.000
_cell.length_b   1.000
_cell.length_c   1.000
_cell.angle_alpha   90.00
_cell.angle_beta   90.00
_cell.angle_gamma   90.00
#
_symmetry.space_group_name_H-M   'P 1'
#
loop_
_entity.id
_entity.type
_entity.pdbx_description
1 polymer ?
#
loop_
_entity_poly.entity_id
_entity_poly.type
_entity_poly.pdbx_seq_one_letter_code
_entity_poly.pdbx_strand_id
1 'polypeptide(L)'
;FDVDAHAVVIKEGDTISTGKHTLAFAMIPMVHWPEAMVTYDAYDKVLFSADAFGTFGALNGNVFADEVNFKEEWLDDARRYLVNIVGKYGGPVQSALKKALTLDIAMICPLHGPIWREDLGWFIDKYQKWSTYTPEDHNVVVMYASIYGNTENAADVLAGRLADAGEKNVKVYDVSVTDPSYLVAEAFRCDRIVFACPTYNAGLFPKMETLLHELAAHNLQKRKVAVLENGTWAPTAGKQMKEILSGMKDMEIYEETVTVKSALKEDQLAQLDKIVEFMTK
;
A
#
# COMPACT_ATOMS: atom_id res chain seq x y z
N PHE A 1 -24.32 5.34 24.03
CA PHE A 1 -24.31 6.33 25.12
C PHE A 1 -25.49 7.27 24.95
N ASP A 2 -26.16 7.64 26.04
CA ASP A 2 -27.19 8.69 26.01
C ASP A 2 -26.49 10.05 26.23
N VAL A 3 -26.37 10.79 25.13
CA VAL A 3 -25.66 12.09 25.12
C VAL A 3 -26.53 13.25 24.65
N ASP A 4 -27.78 12.99 24.32
CA ASP A 4 -28.70 13.97 23.69
C ASP A 4 -28.84 15.25 24.49
N ALA A 5 -28.89 15.16 25.83
CA ALA A 5 -29.04 16.33 26.71
C ALA A 5 -27.83 17.27 26.73
N HIS A 6 -26.65 16.79 26.27
CA HIS A 6 -25.37 17.51 26.31
C HIS A 6 -24.71 17.60 24.94
N ALA A 7 -25.36 17.10 23.89
CA ALA A 7 -24.79 17.10 22.55
C ALA A 7 -24.71 18.49 21.96
N VAL A 8 -23.56 18.82 21.39
CA VAL A 8 -23.37 20.01 20.54
C VAL A 8 -23.10 19.53 19.14
N VAL A 9 -24.06 19.71 18.24
CA VAL A 9 -23.91 19.33 16.85
C VAL A 9 -23.07 20.36 16.13
N ILE A 10 -21.96 19.96 15.54
CA ILE A 10 -21.01 20.82 14.83
C ILE A 10 -21.01 20.55 13.33
N LYS A 11 -20.57 21.56 12.56
CA LYS A 11 -20.45 21.53 11.10
C LYS A 11 -19.04 21.95 10.67
N GLU A 12 -18.79 21.82 9.38
CA GLU A 12 -17.57 22.34 8.74
C GLU A 12 -17.33 23.81 9.11
N GLY A 13 -16.17 24.08 9.69
CA GLY A 13 -15.73 25.43 10.06
C GLY A 13 -16.29 25.98 11.37
N ASP A 14 -17.14 25.22 12.07
CA ASP A 14 -17.60 25.63 13.39
C ASP A 14 -16.41 25.70 14.38
N THR A 15 -16.57 26.52 15.41
CA THR A 15 -15.56 26.65 16.47
C THR A 15 -16.24 26.62 17.86
N ILE A 16 -15.51 26.08 18.83
CA ILE A 16 -15.88 26.09 20.24
C ILE A 16 -14.74 26.72 21.04
N SER A 17 -15.04 27.77 21.84
CA SER A 17 -14.07 28.31 22.77
C SER A 17 -14.20 27.62 24.12
N THR A 18 -13.06 27.18 24.68
CA THR A 18 -12.95 26.64 26.03
C THR A 18 -12.20 27.61 26.96
N GLY A 19 -12.22 28.92 26.61
CA GLY A 19 -11.51 29.99 27.29
C GLY A 19 -10.23 30.38 26.56
N LYS A 20 -9.09 29.84 26.95
CA LYS A 20 -7.78 30.09 26.32
C LYS A 20 -7.68 29.46 24.92
N HIS A 21 -8.25 28.29 24.74
CA HIS A 21 -8.22 27.51 23.50
C HIS A 21 -9.45 27.76 22.66
N THR A 22 -9.29 27.75 21.37
CA THR A 22 -10.38 27.73 20.37
C THR A 22 -10.19 26.52 19.49
N LEU A 23 -11.15 25.61 19.56
CA LEU A 23 -11.20 24.39 18.77
C LEU A 23 -11.98 24.66 17.49
N ALA A 24 -11.35 24.45 16.35
CA ALA A 24 -11.98 24.52 15.03
C ALA A 24 -12.18 23.10 14.46
N PHE A 25 -13.29 22.89 13.77
CA PHE A 25 -13.67 21.59 13.24
C PHE A 25 -13.67 21.58 11.72
N ALA A 26 -13.09 20.54 11.13
CA ALA A 26 -13.10 20.32 9.69
C ALA A 26 -13.49 18.88 9.36
N MET A 27 -14.46 18.74 8.46
CA MET A 27 -14.92 17.43 8.00
C MET A 27 -13.92 16.84 6.99
N ILE A 28 -13.57 15.56 7.19
CA ILE A 28 -12.70 14.77 6.30
C ILE A 28 -13.40 13.46 5.91
N PRO A 29 -14.56 13.54 5.25
CA PRO A 29 -15.39 12.37 4.96
C PRO A 29 -14.59 11.28 4.22
N MET A 30 -14.84 10.03 4.55
CA MET A 30 -14.17 8.83 3.98
C MET A 30 -12.69 8.71 4.34
N VAL A 31 -12.22 9.42 5.38
CA VAL A 31 -10.86 9.22 5.94
C VAL A 31 -10.97 8.84 7.45
N HIS A 32 -11.50 7.61 7.84
CA HIS A 32 -12.00 6.71 6.79
C HIS A 32 -13.52 6.55 6.85
N TRP A 33 -14.20 7.06 7.88
CA TRP A 33 -15.66 7.04 8.03
C TRP A 33 -16.33 8.19 7.25
N PRO A 34 -17.61 8.01 6.83
CA PRO A 34 -18.35 9.08 6.13
C PRO A 34 -18.43 10.38 6.91
N GLU A 35 -18.53 10.29 8.23
CA GLU A 35 -18.64 11.41 9.18
C GLU A 35 -17.32 11.83 9.81
N ALA A 36 -16.17 11.30 9.33
CA ALA A 36 -14.88 11.61 9.91
C ALA A 36 -14.59 13.10 9.94
N MET A 37 -14.02 13.55 11.03
CA MET A 37 -13.76 14.94 11.34
C MET A 37 -12.43 15.09 12.07
N VAL A 38 -11.74 16.20 11.86
CA VAL A 38 -10.56 16.61 12.62
C VAL A 38 -10.89 17.81 13.48
N THR A 39 -10.18 17.96 14.60
CA THR A 39 -10.25 19.11 15.48
C THR A 39 -8.90 19.80 15.51
N TYR A 40 -8.86 21.09 15.29
CA TYR A 40 -7.65 21.90 15.35
C TYR A 40 -7.73 22.91 16.52
N ASP A 41 -6.76 22.80 17.43
CA ASP A 41 -6.56 23.82 18.49
C ASP A 41 -5.63 24.91 17.94
N ALA A 42 -6.20 26.08 17.73
CA ALA A 42 -5.47 27.21 17.16
C ALA A 42 -4.45 27.84 18.15
N TYR A 43 -4.61 27.63 19.46
CA TYR A 43 -3.69 28.18 20.45
C TYR A 43 -2.37 27.43 20.51
N ASP A 44 -2.43 26.10 20.68
CA ASP A 44 -1.24 25.25 20.77
C ASP A 44 -0.85 24.66 19.39
N LYS A 45 -1.61 24.98 18.33
CA LYS A 45 -1.39 24.49 16.95
C LYS A 45 -1.42 22.96 16.83
N VAL A 46 -2.32 22.34 17.58
CA VAL A 46 -2.47 20.88 17.64
C VAL A 46 -3.60 20.42 16.74
N LEU A 47 -3.32 19.50 15.85
CA LEU A 47 -4.31 18.81 15.04
C LEU A 47 -4.63 17.44 15.67
N PHE A 48 -5.84 17.28 16.20
CA PHE A 48 -6.41 15.98 16.54
C PHE A 48 -7.02 15.38 15.27
N SER A 49 -6.29 14.47 14.67
CA SER A 49 -6.53 14.05 13.29
C SER A 49 -7.48 12.86 13.13
N ALA A 50 -8.14 12.43 14.21
CA ALA A 50 -8.89 11.17 14.25
C ALA A 50 -7.99 10.01 13.76
N ASP A 51 -8.47 9.20 12.83
CA ASP A 51 -7.72 8.07 12.27
C ASP A 51 -6.64 8.50 11.25
N ALA A 52 -6.73 9.70 10.71
CA ALA A 52 -5.72 10.19 9.78
C ALA A 52 -4.35 10.31 10.46
N PHE A 53 -3.30 9.95 9.73
CA PHE A 53 -1.92 9.86 10.23
C PHE A 53 -1.67 8.75 11.27
N GLY A 54 -2.64 7.84 11.43
CA GLY A 54 -2.53 6.68 12.28
C GLY A 54 -1.67 5.57 11.69
N THR A 55 -1.39 4.56 12.52
CA THR A 55 -0.64 3.36 12.13
C THR A 55 -1.17 2.13 12.86
N PHE A 56 -1.01 0.95 12.29
CA PHE A 56 -1.14 -0.29 13.05
C PHE A 56 -0.03 -0.39 14.11
N GLY A 57 -0.23 -1.30 15.05
CA GLY A 57 0.69 -1.50 16.17
C GLY A 57 0.17 -0.87 17.47
N ALA A 58 0.84 -1.19 18.56
CA ALA A 58 0.54 -0.67 19.88
C ALA A 58 1.77 0.07 20.45
N LEU A 59 1.54 1.22 21.04
CA LEU A 59 2.59 1.97 21.72
C LEU A 59 3.16 1.13 22.88
N ASN A 60 4.47 1.12 23.00
CA ASN A 60 5.20 0.43 24.05
C ASN A 60 6.30 1.35 24.58
N GLY A 61 5.96 2.21 25.53
CA GLY A 61 6.86 3.20 26.13
C GLY A 61 6.65 4.59 25.54
N ASN A 62 7.51 5.00 24.62
CA ASN A 62 7.47 6.35 24.05
C ASN A 62 6.23 6.57 23.17
N VAL A 63 5.66 7.78 23.26
CA VAL A 63 4.43 8.15 22.54
C VAL A 63 4.67 9.07 21.36
N PHE A 64 5.86 9.65 21.22
CA PHE A 64 6.20 10.56 20.14
C PHE A 64 7.01 9.87 19.06
N ALA A 65 6.74 10.21 17.80
CA ALA A 65 7.40 9.63 16.63
C ALA A 65 8.92 9.93 16.57
N ASP A 66 9.34 11.07 17.10
CA ASP A 66 10.75 11.50 17.21
C ASP A 66 11.53 10.78 18.33
N GLU A 67 10.85 10.09 19.22
CA GLU A 67 11.45 9.33 20.31
C GLU A 67 11.63 7.84 20.00
N VAL A 68 11.21 7.39 18.82
CA VAL A 68 11.34 6.01 18.34
C VAL A 68 12.00 5.99 16.98
N ASN A 69 12.54 4.83 16.56
CA ASN A 69 13.04 4.68 15.20
C ASN A 69 11.87 4.43 14.21
N PHE A 70 11.07 5.49 13.97
CA PHE A 70 9.85 5.36 13.20
C PHE A 70 10.05 4.76 11.81
N LYS A 71 11.15 5.08 11.14
CA LYS A 71 11.43 4.60 9.77
C LYS A 71 11.62 3.09 9.70
N GLU A 72 12.21 2.50 10.74
CA GLU A 72 12.49 1.06 10.77
C GLU A 72 11.38 0.25 11.45
N GLU A 73 10.69 0.84 12.44
CA GLU A 73 9.77 0.11 13.31
C GLU A 73 8.30 0.35 12.97
N TRP A 74 7.94 1.52 12.41
CA TRP A 74 6.55 1.94 12.26
C TRP A 74 6.12 2.27 10.83
N LEU A 75 7.05 2.64 9.94
CA LEU A 75 6.71 3.13 8.59
C LEU A 75 5.95 2.09 7.77
N ASP A 76 6.34 0.83 7.83
CA ASP A 76 5.67 -0.25 7.11
C ASP A 76 4.23 -0.46 7.63
N ASP A 77 4.03 -0.36 8.94
CA ASP A 77 2.70 -0.46 9.55
C ASP A 77 1.85 0.81 9.31
N ALA A 78 2.45 1.99 9.20
CA ALA A 78 1.76 3.21 8.82
C ALA A 78 1.28 3.15 7.35
N ARG A 79 2.13 2.68 6.43
CA ARG A 79 1.74 2.41 5.04
C ARG A 79 0.64 1.37 4.98
N ARG A 80 0.84 0.24 5.65
CA ARG A 80 -0.12 -0.86 5.71
C ARG A 80 -1.48 -0.40 6.25
N TYR A 81 -1.49 0.45 7.28
CA TYR A 81 -2.71 1.06 7.83
C TYR A 81 -3.44 1.87 6.76
N LEU A 82 -2.78 2.88 6.17
CA LEU A 82 -3.42 3.76 5.20
C LEU A 82 -3.92 2.98 3.98
N VAL A 83 -3.07 2.15 3.36
CA VAL A 83 -3.44 1.54 2.08
C VAL A 83 -4.52 0.47 2.22
N ASN A 84 -4.58 -0.25 3.34
CA ASN A 84 -5.64 -1.23 3.56
C ASN A 84 -6.96 -0.61 4.03
N ILE A 85 -6.91 0.47 4.80
CA ILE A 85 -8.13 1.10 5.36
C ILE A 85 -8.68 2.16 4.40
N VAL A 86 -7.81 2.95 3.76
CA VAL A 86 -8.18 4.16 3.01
C VAL A 86 -7.71 4.11 1.54
N GLY A 87 -7.01 3.06 1.10
CA GLY A 87 -6.38 2.98 -0.23
C GLY A 87 -7.30 3.34 -1.39
N LYS A 88 -8.54 2.85 -1.39
CA LYS A 88 -9.56 3.20 -2.39
C LYS A 88 -9.91 4.70 -2.42
N TYR A 89 -9.74 5.39 -1.30
CA TYR A 89 -10.22 6.76 -1.07
C TYR A 89 -9.10 7.81 -1.17
N GLY A 90 -8.15 7.63 -2.08
CA GLY A 90 -7.05 8.58 -2.31
C GLY A 90 -7.51 10.01 -2.55
N GLY A 91 -8.60 10.24 -3.32
CA GLY A 91 -9.19 11.57 -3.54
C GLY A 91 -9.66 12.26 -2.25
N PRO A 92 -10.47 11.62 -1.40
CA PRO A 92 -10.81 12.12 -0.06
C PRO A 92 -9.58 12.44 0.80
N VAL A 93 -8.55 11.58 0.83
CA VAL A 93 -7.29 11.86 1.55
C VAL A 93 -6.62 13.12 1.01
N GLN A 94 -6.54 13.29 -0.32
CA GLN A 94 -5.99 14.51 -0.93
C GLN A 94 -6.78 15.77 -0.54
N SER A 95 -8.10 15.67 -0.43
CA SER A 95 -8.94 16.77 0.02
C SER A 95 -8.68 17.12 1.49
N ALA A 96 -8.52 16.11 2.35
CA ALA A 96 -8.16 16.30 3.76
C ALA A 96 -6.77 16.95 3.90
N LEU A 97 -5.76 16.46 3.15
CA LEU A 97 -4.42 17.06 3.14
C LEU A 97 -4.43 18.53 2.71
N LYS A 98 -5.22 18.89 1.68
CA LYS A 98 -5.35 20.29 1.26
C LYS A 98 -5.88 21.18 2.38
N LYS A 99 -6.85 20.71 3.17
CA LYS A 99 -7.36 21.44 4.34
C LYS A 99 -6.27 21.58 5.41
N ALA A 100 -5.61 20.49 5.77
CA ALA A 100 -4.54 20.49 6.77
C ALA A 100 -3.39 21.45 6.40
N LEU A 101 -2.99 21.52 5.13
CA LEU A 101 -1.92 22.40 4.64
C LEU A 101 -2.28 23.91 4.75
N THR A 102 -3.51 24.28 5.01
CA THR A 102 -3.90 25.69 5.29
C THR A 102 -3.70 26.09 6.75
N LEU A 103 -3.40 25.13 7.62
CA LEU A 103 -3.25 25.33 9.06
C LEU A 103 -1.77 25.39 9.45
N ASP A 104 -1.47 26.17 10.48
CA ASP A 104 -0.13 26.21 11.09
C ASP A 104 -0.04 25.12 12.16
N ILE A 105 0.28 23.89 11.75
CA ILE A 105 0.29 22.71 12.61
C ILE A 105 1.68 22.49 13.21
N ALA A 106 1.75 22.51 14.54
CA ALA A 106 2.96 22.16 15.29
C ALA A 106 2.96 20.68 15.78
N MET A 107 1.77 20.08 15.94
CA MET A 107 1.63 18.72 16.43
C MET A 107 0.42 18.03 15.78
N ILE A 108 0.57 16.75 15.44
CA ILE A 108 -0.53 15.88 14.97
C ILE A 108 -0.73 14.76 15.99
N CYS A 109 -1.94 14.66 16.52
CA CYS A 109 -2.35 13.64 17.47
C CYS A 109 -3.36 12.68 16.82
N PRO A 110 -2.92 11.57 16.24
CA PRO A 110 -3.81 10.55 15.71
C PRO A 110 -4.41 9.69 16.84
N LEU A 111 -5.49 8.97 16.55
CA LEU A 111 -6.09 8.01 17.50
C LEU A 111 -5.30 6.70 17.59
N HIS A 112 -4.44 6.41 16.60
CA HIS A 112 -3.65 5.19 16.50
C HIS A 112 -2.18 5.52 16.22
N GLY A 113 -1.25 4.88 16.92
CA GLY A 113 0.18 5.05 16.74
C GLY A 113 0.78 6.29 17.40
N PRO A 114 2.03 6.65 17.05
CA PRO A 114 2.76 7.76 17.68
C PRO A 114 2.23 9.15 17.32
N ILE A 115 2.42 10.09 18.25
CA ILE A 115 2.15 11.52 18.07
C ILE A 115 3.30 12.17 17.30
N TRP A 116 2.98 13.04 16.36
CA TRP A 116 3.94 13.77 15.53
C TRP A 116 4.10 15.21 16.00
N ARG A 117 5.34 15.62 16.28
CA ARG A 117 5.71 17.01 16.61
C ARG A 117 6.98 17.49 15.88
N GLU A 118 7.71 16.58 15.25
CA GLU A 118 8.85 16.84 14.39
C GLU A 118 8.66 16.11 13.05
N ASP A 119 9.37 16.52 12.02
CA ASP A 119 9.36 15.92 10.68
C ASP A 119 7.95 15.71 10.06
N LEU A 120 6.99 16.57 10.42
CA LEU A 120 5.60 16.48 9.91
C LEU A 120 5.57 16.46 8.38
N GLY A 121 6.38 17.31 7.74
CA GLY A 121 6.45 17.40 6.28
C GLY A 121 6.89 16.08 5.62
N TRP A 122 7.81 15.35 6.23
CA TRP A 122 8.24 14.04 5.74
C TRP A 122 7.10 13.01 5.79
N PHE A 123 6.33 12.98 6.87
CA PHE A 123 5.22 12.03 6.99
C PHE A 123 4.03 12.40 6.09
N ILE A 124 3.75 13.70 5.95
CA ILE A 124 2.76 14.21 5.00
C ILE A 124 3.13 13.83 3.56
N ASP A 125 4.42 13.88 3.17
CA ASP A 125 4.87 13.40 1.86
C ASP A 125 4.56 11.91 1.63
N LYS A 126 4.71 11.07 2.67
CA LYS A 126 4.32 9.66 2.60
C LYS A 126 2.81 9.51 2.31
N TYR A 127 1.98 10.23 3.05
CA TYR A 127 0.53 10.26 2.83
C TYR A 127 0.17 10.75 1.42
N GLN A 128 0.89 11.77 0.94
CA GLN A 128 0.73 12.29 -0.43
C GLN A 128 1.02 11.21 -1.47
N LYS A 129 2.14 10.49 -1.34
CA LYS A 129 2.50 9.40 -2.26
C LYS A 129 1.47 8.27 -2.24
N TRP A 130 1.13 7.75 -1.06
CA TRP A 130 0.21 6.63 -0.94
C TRP A 130 -1.18 6.97 -1.49
N SER A 131 -1.71 8.15 -1.21
CA SER A 131 -3.04 8.58 -1.65
C SER A 131 -3.12 9.06 -3.10
N THR A 132 -2.00 9.34 -3.75
CA THR A 132 -1.91 9.59 -5.19
C THR A 132 -1.47 8.37 -5.99
N TYR A 133 -1.31 7.23 -5.31
CA TYR A 133 -0.84 5.96 -5.89
C TYR A 133 0.56 6.07 -6.51
N THR A 134 1.34 7.05 -6.07
CA THR A 134 2.73 7.21 -6.47
C THR A 134 3.58 6.22 -5.70
N PRO A 135 4.40 5.40 -6.38
CA PRO A 135 5.31 4.49 -5.71
C PRO A 135 6.21 5.22 -4.72
N GLU A 136 6.48 4.58 -3.60
CA GLU A 136 7.36 5.13 -2.58
C GLU A 136 8.83 4.89 -2.92
N ASP A 137 9.11 3.68 -3.42
CA ASP A 137 10.44 3.19 -3.74
C ASP A 137 10.54 2.73 -5.19
N HIS A 138 11.72 2.93 -5.78
CA HIS A 138 12.08 2.37 -7.07
C HIS A 138 12.72 0.99 -6.88
N ASN A 139 11.90 -0.06 -6.79
CA ASN A 139 12.34 -1.43 -6.58
C ASN A 139 11.35 -2.46 -7.15
N VAL A 140 11.77 -3.71 -7.20
CA VAL A 140 10.97 -4.83 -7.71
C VAL A 140 10.52 -5.72 -6.55
N VAL A 141 9.24 -6.06 -6.54
CA VAL A 141 8.71 -7.15 -5.70
C VAL A 141 8.22 -8.30 -6.56
N VAL A 142 8.58 -9.52 -6.19
CA VAL A 142 8.11 -10.77 -6.80
C VAL A 142 7.13 -11.42 -5.85
N MET A 143 5.89 -11.61 -6.30
CA MET A 143 4.82 -12.25 -5.53
C MET A 143 4.45 -13.56 -6.23
N TYR A 144 4.65 -14.69 -5.57
CA TYR A 144 4.41 -15.99 -6.17
C TYR A 144 3.43 -16.84 -5.38
N ALA A 145 2.72 -17.71 -6.11
CA ALA A 145 2.07 -18.91 -5.56
C ALA A 145 2.77 -20.13 -6.10
N SER A 146 2.89 -21.19 -5.29
CA SER A 146 3.48 -22.46 -5.75
C SER A 146 2.78 -23.65 -5.10
N ILE A 147 2.62 -24.77 -5.84
CA ILE A 147 2.01 -25.99 -5.32
C ILE A 147 3.11 -27.02 -5.00
N TYR A 148 4.09 -27.17 -5.89
CA TYR A 148 5.14 -28.18 -5.81
C TYR A 148 6.56 -27.58 -5.76
N GLY A 149 6.71 -26.28 -5.48
CA GLY A 149 7.99 -25.57 -5.44
C GLY A 149 8.55 -25.13 -6.81
N ASN A 150 7.96 -25.55 -7.92
CA ASN A 150 8.50 -25.22 -9.24
C ASN A 150 8.30 -23.75 -9.63
N THR A 151 7.14 -23.15 -9.28
CA THR A 151 6.89 -21.72 -9.51
C THR A 151 7.71 -20.86 -8.58
N GLU A 152 7.86 -21.29 -7.33
CA GLU A 152 8.76 -20.70 -6.33
C GLU A 152 10.20 -20.66 -6.87
N ASN A 153 10.73 -21.80 -7.31
CA ASN A 153 12.08 -21.86 -7.91
C ASN A 153 12.25 -20.88 -9.08
N ALA A 154 11.25 -20.77 -9.96
CA ALA A 154 11.31 -19.83 -11.07
C ALA A 154 11.26 -18.36 -10.59
N ALA A 155 10.51 -18.05 -9.55
CA ALA A 155 10.47 -16.74 -8.92
C ALA A 155 11.80 -16.37 -8.25
N ASP A 156 12.42 -17.32 -7.53
CA ASP A 156 13.75 -17.14 -6.91
C ASP A 156 14.85 -16.93 -7.94
N VAL A 157 14.86 -17.73 -9.02
CA VAL A 157 15.82 -17.53 -10.13
C VAL A 157 15.65 -16.17 -10.78
N LEU A 158 14.40 -15.71 -10.99
CA LEU A 158 14.13 -14.37 -11.52
C LEU A 158 14.63 -13.28 -10.55
N ALA A 159 14.37 -13.42 -9.25
CA ALA A 159 14.83 -12.45 -8.25
C ALA A 159 16.36 -12.37 -8.20
N GLY A 160 17.07 -13.52 -8.28
CA GLY A 160 18.52 -13.55 -8.40
C GLY A 160 19.04 -12.82 -9.64
N ARG A 161 18.38 -13.02 -10.80
CA ARG A 161 18.74 -12.33 -12.05
C ARG A 161 18.46 -10.82 -12.00
N LEU A 162 17.41 -10.38 -11.35
CA LEU A 162 17.15 -8.95 -11.09
C LEU A 162 18.27 -8.35 -10.24
N ALA A 163 18.69 -9.05 -9.18
CA ALA A 163 19.80 -8.62 -8.34
C ALA A 163 21.13 -8.56 -9.12
N ASP A 164 21.42 -9.57 -9.95
CA ASP A 164 22.60 -9.59 -10.83
C ASP A 164 22.61 -8.44 -11.85
N ALA A 165 21.42 -8.01 -12.28
CA ALA A 165 21.23 -6.85 -13.16
C ALA A 165 21.34 -5.50 -12.41
N GLY A 166 21.59 -5.52 -11.11
CA GLY A 166 21.84 -4.33 -10.28
C GLY A 166 20.63 -3.81 -9.51
N GLU A 167 19.48 -4.51 -9.56
CA GLU A 167 18.32 -4.14 -8.76
C GLU A 167 18.61 -4.35 -7.26
N LYS A 168 18.30 -3.33 -6.47
CA LYS A 168 18.47 -3.37 -5.01
C LYS A 168 17.12 -3.62 -4.34
N ASN A 169 17.16 -4.24 -3.17
CA ASN A 169 15.99 -4.49 -2.35
C ASN A 169 14.88 -5.30 -3.07
N VAL A 170 15.27 -6.22 -3.96
CA VAL A 170 14.33 -7.17 -4.53
C VAL A 170 13.75 -8.02 -3.40
N LYS A 171 12.43 -8.01 -3.25
CA LYS A 171 11.74 -8.83 -2.26
C LYS A 171 10.93 -9.92 -2.96
N VAL A 172 10.85 -11.07 -2.32
CA VAL A 172 10.09 -12.23 -2.81
C VAL A 172 9.10 -12.66 -1.74
N TYR A 173 7.83 -12.81 -2.12
CA TYR A 173 6.77 -13.20 -1.20
C TYR A 173 5.98 -14.39 -1.72
N ASP A 174 5.79 -15.40 -0.85
CA ASP A 174 4.79 -16.44 -1.05
C ASP A 174 3.41 -15.94 -0.63
N VAL A 175 2.52 -15.76 -1.60
CA VAL A 175 1.15 -15.29 -1.34
C VAL A 175 0.30 -16.32 -0.58
N SER A 176 0.77 -17.57 -0.46
CA SER A 176 0.04 -18.63 0.24
C SER A 176 0.14 -18.49 1.75
N VAL A 177 1.23 -17.90 2.25
CA VAL A 177 1.57 -17.80 3.68
C VAL A 177 1.68 -16.37 4.18
N THR A 178 1.81 -15.39 3.27
CA THR A 178 1.87 -13.97 3.64
C THR A 178 0.45 -13.40 3.70
N ASP A 179 0.13 -12.72 4.80
CA ASP A 179 -1.17 -12.05 4.92
C ASP A 179 -1.36 -11.00 3.82
N PRO A 180 -2.51 -10.95 3.13
CA PRO A 180 -2.76 -10.04 2.02
C PRO A 180 -2.51 -8.57 2.35
N SER A 181 -2.72 -8.13 3.59
CA SER A 181 -2.51 -6.73 3.98
C SER A 181 -1.05 -6.28 3.84
N TYR A 182 -0.09 -7.17 4.06
CA TYR A 182 1.33 -6.88 3.81
C TYR A 182 1.64 -6.84 2.31
N LEU A 183 1.05 -7.75 1.52
CA LEU A 183 1.24 -7.78 0.07
C LEU A 183 0.66 -6.53 -0.61
N VAL A 184 -0.51 -6.06 -0.16
CA VAL A 184 -1.09 -4.78 -0.60
C VAL A 184 -0.15 -3.62 -0.26
N ALA A 185 0.36 -3.56 0.96
CA ALA A 185 1.30 -2.51 1.38
C ALA A 185 2.59 -2.50 0.54
N GLU A 186 3.16 -3.67 0.23
CA GLU A 186 4.32 -3.80 -0.64
C GLU A 186 4.04 -3.39 -2.09
N ALA A 187 2.86 -3.75 -2.63
CA ALA A 187 2.44 -3.34 -3.97
C ALA A 187 2.26 -1.80 -4.08
N PHE A 188 1.84 -1.14 -3.00
CA PHE A 188 1.80 0.33 -2.96
C PHE A 188 3.18 0.95 -2.81
N ARG A 189 4.11 0.29 -2.12
CA ARG A 189 5.48 0.77 -1.92
C ARG A 189 6.31 0.73 -3.21
N CYS A 190 6.26 -0.40 -3.92
CA CYS A 190 7.10 -0.67 -5.08
C CYS A 190 6.51 -0.09 -6.38
N ASP A 191 7.36 0.32 -7.30
CA ASP A 191 6.94 0.74 -8.65
C ASP A 191 6.82 -0.44 -9.63
N ARG A 192 7.47 -1.57 -9.35
CA ARG A 192 7.54 -2.74 -10.24
C ARG A 192 7.16 -4.03 -9.52
N ILE A 193 6.28 -4.82 -10.14
CA ILE A 193 5.75 -6.05 -9.53
C ILE A 193 5.81 -7.20 -10.54
N VAL A 194 6.30 -8.36 -10.11
CA VAL A 194 6.18 -9.61 -10.87
C VAL A 194 5.22 -10.54 -10.14
N PHE A 195 4.21 -11.04 -10.86
CA PHE A 195 3.31 -12.07 -10.36
C PHE A 195 3.65 -13.41 -11.01
N ALA A 196 3.89 -14.43 -10.18
CA ALA A 196 4.18 -15.79 -10.62
C ALA A 196 3.14 -16.76 -10.05
N CYS A 197 2.40 -17.46 -10.92
CA CYS A 197 1.24 -18.25 -10.50
C CYS A 197 1.10 -19.56 -11.30
N PRO A 198 0.85 -20.71 -10.63
CA PRO A 198 0.48 -21.92 -11.34
C PRO A 198 -0.98 -21.87 -11.77
N THR A 199 -1.28 -22.53 -12.89
CA THR A 199 -2.66 -22.82 -13.29
C THR A 199 -3.26 -23.88 -12.34
N TYR A 200 -4.39 -23.55 -11.73
CA TYR A 200 -5.13 -24.42 -10.83
C TYR A 200 -6.59 -24.51 -11.26
N ASN A 201 -7.11 -25.72 -11.51
CA ASN A 201 -8.48 -25.94 -11.99
C ASN A 201 -8.86 -25.07 -13.22
N ALA A 202 -7.96 -24.95 -14.19
CA ALA A 202 -8.08 -24.06 -15.36
C ALA A 202 -8.24 -22.58 -15.00
N GLY A 203 -7.94 -22.19 -13.77
CA GLY A 203 -8.01 -20.84 -13.21
C GLY A 203 -6.70 -20.42 -12.56
N LEU A 204 -6.77 -19.35 -11.77
CA LEU A 204 -5.69 -18.91 -10.91
C LEU A 204 -5.60 -19.76 -9.64
N PHE A 205 -4.42 -19.82 -9.04
CA PHE A 205 -4.31 -20.29 -7.68
C PHE A 205 -5.08 -19.36 -6.74
N PRO A 206 -5.98 -19.86 -5.86
CA PRO A 206 -6.96 -19.01 -5.15
C PRO A 206 -6.38 -17.86 -4.35
N LYS A 207 -5.21 -18.04 -3.72
CA LYS A 207 -4.57 -16.96 -2.97
C LYS A 207 -4.04 -15.84 -3.88
N MET A 208 -3.56 -16.18 -5.08
CA MET A 208 -3.13 -15.19 -6.07
C MET A 208 -4.35 -14.44 -6.64
N GLU A 209 -5.43 -15.13 -6.92
CA GLU A 209 -6.68 -14.53 -7.39
C GLU A 209 -7.22 -13.53 -6.36
N THR A 210 -7.27 -13.94 -5.09
CA THR A 210 -7.67 -13.06 -3.99
C THR A 210 -6.78 -11.82 -3.94
N LEU A 211 -5.46 -11.98 -3.97
CA LEU A 211 -4.54 -10.83 -3.94
C LEU A 211 -4.77 -9.85 -5.08
N LEU A 212 -4.91 -10.34 -6.31
CA LEU A 212 -5.12 -9.47 -7.48
C LEU A 212 -6.45 -8.68 -7.37
N HIS A 213 -7.51 -9.32 -6.86
CA HIS A 213 -8.77 -8.64 -6.61
C HIS A 213 -8.67 -7.63 -5.46
N GLU A 214 -7.92 -7.92 -4.40
CA GLU A 214 -7.63 -6.96 -3.34
C GLU A 214 -6.88 -5.73 -3.88
N LEU A 215 -5.85 -5.93 -4.70
CA LEU A 215 -5.11 -4.83 -5.32
C LEU A 215 -6.03 -3.94 -6.18
N ALA A 216 -6.92 -4.55 -6.96
CA ALA A 216 -7.92 -3.84 -7.74
C ALA A 216 -8.93 -3.09 -6.85
N ALA A 217 -9.42 -3.71 -5.79
CA ALA A 217 -10.37 -3.12 -4.84
C ALA A 217 -9.78 -1.92 -4.10
N HIS A 218 -8.48 -1.94 -3.81
CA HIS A 218 -7.72 -0.83 -3.22
C HIS A 218 -7.28 0.23 -4.24
N ASN A 219 -7.71 0.07 -5.51
CA ASN A 219 -7.44 1.03 -6.59
C ASN A 219 -5.94 1.20 -6.90
N LEU A 220 -5.14 0.13 -6.73
CA LEU A 220 -3.73 0.15 -7.12
C LEU A 220 -3.59 0.56 -8.58
N GLN A 221 -2.65 1.45 -8.88
CA GLN A 221 -2.42 1.98 -10.22
C GLN A 221 -0.96 2.41 -10.41
N LYS A 222 -0.57 2.74 -11.64
CA LYS A 222 0.77 3.26 -11.97
C LYS A 222 1.89 2.30 -11.59
N ARG A 223 1.75 1.02 -11.93
CA ARG A 223 2.78 0.00 -11.68
C ARG A 223 3.23 -0.63 -12.98
N LYS A 224 4.51 -0.95 -13.04
CA LYS A 224 5.12 -1.76 -14.09
C LYS A 224 5.04 -3.23 -13.68
N VAL A 225 4.47 -4.08 -14.53
CA VAL A 225 4.09 -5.43 -14.12
C VAL A 225 4.51 -6.47 -15.17
N ALA A 226 5.10 -7.58 -14.71
CA ALA A 226 5.30 -8.77 -15.52
C ALA A 226 4.63 -9.99 -14.91
N VAL A 227 4.35 -10.98 -15.75
CA VAL A 227 3.62 -12.19 -15.36
C VAL A 227 4.41 -13.44 -15.78
N LEU A 228 4.57 -14.35 -14.83
CA LEU A 228 5.09 -15.70 -15.03
C LEU A 228 3.99 -16.70 -14.67
N GLU A 229 3.75 -17.68 -15.53
CA GLU A 229 2.82 -18.78 -15.24
C GLU A 229 3.50 -20.14 -15.24
N ASN A 230 2.92 -21.09 -14.51
CA ASN A 230 3.33 -22.48 -14.54
C ASN A 230 2.14 -23.41 -14.82
N GLY A 231 2.31 -24.30 -15.79
CA GLY A 231 1.29 -25.30 -16.13
C GLY A 231 1.78 -26.26 -17.19
N THR A 232 1.64 -27.57 -16.97
CA THR A 232 2.12 -28.60 -17.90
C THR A 232 1.21 -28.80 -19.10
N TRP A 233 -0.10 -28.63 -18.89
CA TRP A 233 -1.10 -28.66 -19.96
C TRP A 233 -2.06 -27.50 -19.77
N ALA A 234 -2.54 -26.91 -20.87
CA ALA A 234 -3.49 -25.80 -20.88
C ALA A 234 -3.19 -24.69 -19.82
N PRO A 235 -1.98 -24.10 -19.78
CA PRO A 235 -1.70 -23.01 -18.87
C PRO A 235 -2.60 -21.81 -19.18
N THR A 236 -3.28 -21.26 -18.17
CA THR A 236 -4.26 -20.17 -18.31
C THR A 236 -4.05 -19.06 -17.29
N ALA A 237 -3.19 -19.27 -16.29
CA ALA A 237 -2.98 -18.33 -15.20
C ALA A 237 -2.46 -16.97 -15.70
N GLY A 238 -1.51 -16.98 -16.63
CA GLY A 238 -0.92 -15.76 -17.18
C GLY A 238 -1.95 -14.85 -17.85
N LYS A 239 -2.83 -15.44 -18.67
CA LYS A 239 -3.92 -14.71 -19.32
C LYS A 239 -4.87 -14.09 -18.30
N GLN A 240 -5.31 -14.88 -17.30
CA GLN A 240 -6.27 -14.41 -16.31
C GLN A 240 -5.67 -13.33 -15.39
N MET A 241 -4.39 -13.46 -14.99
CA MET A 241 -3.69 -12.39 -14.27
C MET A 241 -3.67 -11.09 -15.07
N LYS A 242 -3.30 -11.16 -16.35
CA LYS A 242 -3.29 -9.98 -17.24
C LYS A 242 -4.67 -9.36 -17.44
N GLU A 243 -5.72 -10.15 -17.52
CA GLU A 243 -7.10 -9.65 -17.61
C GLU A 243 -7.47 -8.82 -16.38
N ILE A 244 -7.15 -9.27 -15.17
CA ILE A 244 -7.40 -8.51 -13.94
C ILE A 244 -6.53 -7.25 -13.89
N LEU A 245 -5.23 -7.37 -14.18
CA LEU A 245 -4.27 -6.26 -14.14
C LEU A 245 -4.59 -5.17 -15.17
N SER A 246 -5.05 -5.55 -16.38
CA SER A 246 -5.44 -4.58 -17.41
C SER A 246 -6.70 -3.77 -17.06
N GLY A 247 -7.49 -4.23 -16.12
CA GLY A 247 -8.60 -3.48 -15.55
C GLY A 247 -8.18 -2.39 -14.56
N MET A 248 -6.93 -2.41 -14.09
CA MET A 248 -6.38 -1.40 -13.19
C MET A 248 -5.82 -0.22 -13.97
N LYS A 249 -5.91 0.98 -13.40
CA LYS A 249 -5.53 2.21 -14.08
C LYS A 249 -4.01 2.37 -14.21
N ASP A 250 -3.56 2.85 -15.37
CA ASP A 250 -2.16 3.23 -15.63
C ASP A 250 -1.14 2.12 -15.31
N MET A 251 -1.50 0.84 -15.59
CA MET A 251 -0.58 -0.29 -15.49
C MET A 251 0.23 -0.45 -16.78
N GLU A 252 1.55 -0.54 -16.66
CA GLU A 252 2.46 -0.92 -17.75
C GLU A 252 2.72 -2.42 -17.66
N ILE A 253 2.01 -3.21 -18.48
CA ILE A 253 2.07 -4.68 -18.41
C ILE A 253 2.99 -5.21 -19.50
N TYR A 254 3.98 -6.04 -19.11
CA TYR A 254 4.85 -6.72 -20.04
C TYR A 254 4.03 -7.60 -21.02
N GLU A 255 4.27 -7.42 -22.31
CA GLU A 255 3.45 -8.05 -23.36
C GLU A 255 3.53 -9.57 -23.35
N GLU A 256 4.74 -10.14 -23.23
CA GLU A 256 4.94 -11.58 -23.19
C GLU A 256 4.58 -12.18 -21.82
N THR A 257 4.19 -13.45 -21.80
CA THR A 257 4.04 -14.24 -20.58
C THR A 257 5.11 -15.34 -20.58
N VAL A 258 5.90 -15.45 -19.55
CA VAL A 258 6.82 -16.58 -19.40
C VAL A 258 6.04 -17.77 -18.89
N THR A 259 5.97 -18.83 -19.70
CA THR A 259 5.27 -20.07 -19.35
C THR A 259 6.27 -21.16 -18.97
N VAL A 260 6.31 -21.51 -17.69
CA VAL A 260 7.09 -22.64 -17.17
C VAL A 260 6.23 -23.89 -17.21
N LYS A 261 6.79 -25.00 -17.70
CA LYS A 261 6.11 -26.31 -17.73
C LYS A 261 6.75 -27.24 -16.72
N SER A 262 6.19 -27.28 -15.51
CA SER A 262 6.76 -27.95 -14.34
C SER A 262 8.05 -27.26 -13.87
N ALA A 263 9.20 -27.89 -13.96
CA ALA A 263 10.48 -27.26 -13.60
C ALA A 263 10.96 -26.24 -14.63
N LEU A 264 11.57 -25.17 -14.17
CA LEU A 264 12.29 -24.21 -15.00
C LEU A 264 13.43 -24.90 -15.73
N LYS A 265 13.59 -24.64 -17.02
CA LYS A 265 14.61 -25.23 -17.88
C LYS A 265 15.57 -24.16 -18.40
N GLU A 266 16.75 -24.61 -18.81
CA GLU A 266 17.82 -23.73 -19.29
C GLU A 266 17.40 -22.88 -20.49
N ASP A 267 16.64 -23.41 -21.42
CA ASP A 267 16.10 -22.71 -22.59
C ASP A 267 15.08 -21.62 -22.25
N GLN A 268 14.53 -21.64 -21.03
CA GLN A 268 13.60 -20.63 -20.53
C GLN A 268 14.31 -19.46 -19.83
N LEU A 269 15.59 -19.61 -19.48
CA LEU A 269 16.34 -18.55 -18.80
C LEU A 269 16.40 -17.25 -19.63
N ALA A 270 16.52 -17.36 -20.95
CA ALA A 270 16.47 -16.21 -21.85
C ALA A 270 15.12 -15.47 -21.84
N GLN A 271 14.03 -16.16 -21.49
CA GLN A 271 12.71 -15.52 -21.33
C GLN A 271 12.63 -14.75 -20.01
N LEU A 272 13.25 -15.28 -18.94
CA LEU A 272 13.39 -14.54 -17.68
C LEU A 272 14.24 -13.28 -17.86
N ASP A 273 15.32 -13.36 -18.66
CA ASP A 273 16.18 -12.21 -18.94
C ASP A 273 15.42 -11.07 -19.62
N LYS A 274 14.41 -11.36 -20.47
CA LYS A 274 13.53 -10.35 -21.04
C LYS A 274 12.64 -9.66 -19.99
N ILE A 275 12.15 -10.40 -18.98
CA ILE A 275 11.46 -9.80 -17.84
C ILE A 275 12.43 -8.89 -17.08
N VAL A 276 13.66 -9.35 -16.81
CA VAL A 276 14.70 -8.54 -16.15
C VAL A 276 14.93 -7.26 -16.93
N GLU A 277 15.15 -7.35 -18.24
CA GLU A 277 15.35 -6.17 -19.10
C GLU A 277 14.15 -5.21 -19.06
N PHE A 278 12.91 -5.72 -19.08
CA PHE A 278 11.73 -4.91 -18.94
C PHE A 278 11.66 -4.24 -17.57
N MET A 279 11.93 -4.96 -16.49
CA MET A 279 11.84 -4.44 -15.12
C MET A 279 12.96 -3.46 -14.76
N THR A 280 14.11 -3.49 -15.44
CA THR A 280 15.26 -2.64 -15.12
C THR A 280 15.36 -1.35 -15.98
N LYS A 281 14.50 -1.23 -16.98
CA LYS A 281 14.36 -0.02 -17.82
C LYS A 281 13.27 0.90 -17.29
#